data_0d11eed4fe76889f50f6964e6becb791
#
_entry.id   0d11eed4fe76889f50f6964e6becb791
#
_cell.length_a   1.000
_cell.length_b   1.000
_cell.length_c   1.000
_cell.angle_alpha   90.00
_cell.angle_beta   90.00
_cell.angle_gamma   90.00
#
_symmetry.space_group_name_H-M   'P 1'
#
loop_
_entity.id
_entity.type
_entity.pdbx_description
1 polymer ?
#
loop_
_entity_poly.entity_id
_entity_poly.type
_entity_poly.pdbx_seq_one_letter_code
_entity_poly.pdbx_strand_id
1 'polypeptide(L)'
;IINEKNYNKISQGVESSVLAKIVVNTTDYVSAAWQANEKLDKVIDYLEIEKPEYNIRYSPVCLTEFSNGGFTHRQTINIGRLKQFITSKNYSILENIPNESKVLLRESIKLDRYDVLTRSLRYLRVAKESTSLEQKLLGVWIALECIFESTSGNIISGITNHIPTFYSTQSLEIRIRYSKDLLEARLKPISDSLLEITANQKSKFRDLSLKEYFDIVKIEKNRHKIFDELVSKGDEFAVFRLIKIFESFGTSKKINDRFNDTKKDVESQLYRIYKVRNKITHRAYYGNIRPQLVDHLYS
;
A
#
# COMPACT_ATOMS: atom_id res chain seq x y z
N ILE A 1 4.61 34.71 7.02
CA ILE A 1 4.39 35.42 5.74
C ILE A 1 4.69 34.44 4.63
N ILE A 2 3.66 34.01 3.91
CA ILE A 2 3.84 33.09 2.77
C ILE A 2 4.52 33.89 1.68
N ASN A 3 5.62 33.37 1.14
CA ASN A 3 6.30 34.00 0.02
C ASN A 3 5.34 34.02 -1.17
N GLU A 4 5.20 35.18 -1.81
CA GLU A 4 4.30 35.46 -2.94
C GLU A 4 4.38 34.42 -4.06
N LYS A 5 5.58 33.87 -4.28
CA LYS A 5 5.84 32.80 -5.25
C LYS A 5 5.14 31.45 -4.92
N ASN A 6 4.97 31.14 -3.64
CA ASN A 6 4.27 29.92 -3.20
C ASN A 6 2.74 30.14 -3.16
N TYR A 7 2.30 31.35 -2.85
CA TYR A 7 0.90 31.74 -2.91
C TYR A 7 0.38 31.67 -4.36
N ASN A 8 1.10 32.25 -5.30
CA ASN A 8 0.75 32.22 -6.72
C ASN A 8 0.70 30.80 -7.30
N LYS A 9 1.52 29.90 -6.78
CA LYS A 9 1.51 28.49 -7.18
C LYS A 9 0.30 27.72 -6.65
N ILE A 10 -0.24 28.12 -5.51
CA ILE A 10 -1.41 27.53 -4.86
C ILE A 10 -2.71 28.12 -5.41
N SER A 11 -2.70 29.42 -5.81
CA SER A 11 -3.87 30.16 -6.25
C SER A 11 -4.09 30.19 -7.77
N GLN A 12 -3.26 29.52 -8.56
CA GLN A 12 -3.42 29.49 -10.01
C GLN A 12 -4.79 28.92 -10.44
N GLY A 13 -5.60 29.74 -11.08
CA GLY A 13 -6.90 29.36 -11.63
C GLY A 13 -8.12 29.60 -10.71
N VAL A 14 -7.96 30.34 -9.63
CA VAL A 14 -9.07 30.67 -8.71
C VAL A 14 -9.34 32.19 -8.75
N GLU A 15 -10.58 32.58 -9.06
CA GLU A 15 -11.00 34.00 -9.14
C GLU A 15 -10.97 34.74 -7.78
N SER A 16 -11.21 34.01 -6.69
CA SER A 16 -11.01 34.51 -5.32
C SER A 16 -10.49 33.39 -4.43
N SER A 17 -9.39 33.61 -3.72
CA SER A 17 -8.81 32.61 -2.82
C SER A 17 -8.70 33.15 -1.40
N VAL A 18 -9.15 32.32 -0.45
CA VAL A 18 -8.97 32.53 0.98
C VAL A 18 -7.92 31.57 1.48
N LEU A 19 -6.97 32.04 2.28
CA LEU A 19 -5.97 31.21 2.92
C LEU A 19 -6.48 30.75 4.30
N ALA A 20 -6.70 29.45 4.45
CA ALA A 20 -7.00 28.85 5.74
C ALA A 20 -5.69 28.45 6.46
N LYS A 21 -5.49 28.98 7.68
CA LYS A 21 -4.39 28.55 8.57
C LYS A 21 -4.95 27.62 9.63
N ILE A 22 -4.45 26.39 9.66
CA ILE A 22 -4.91 25.34 10.59
C ILE A 22 -3.70 24.88 11.42
N VAL A 23 -3.82 24.96 12.73
CA VAL A 23 -2.80 24.50 13.67
C VAL A 23 -3.12 23.06 14.08
N VAL A 24 -2.13 22.19 13.94
CA VAL A 24 -2.22 20.77 14.30
C VAL A 24 -0.99 20.34 15.11
N ASN A 25 -1.13 19.33 15.93
CA ASN A 25 -0.03 18.77 16.72
C ASN A 25 0.33 17.40 16.14
N THR A 26 1.42 17.31 15.41
CA THR A 26 1.88 16.11 14.72
C THR A 26 3.40 16.03 14.70
N THR A 27 3.93 14.86 14.37
CA THR A 27 5.36 14.59 14.32
C THR A 27 5.99 14.77 12.94
N ASP A 28 5.17 14.85 11.88
CA ASP A 28 5.65 14.95 10.51
C ASP A 28 4.71 15.79 9.60
N TYR A 29 5.24 16.24 8.48
CA TYR A 29 4.53 17.12 7.53
C TYR A 29 3.31 16.46 6.86
N VAL A 30 3.38 15.17 6.58
CA VAL A 30 2.31 14.44 5.91
C VAL A 30 1.12 14.27 6.84
N SER A 31 1.38 13.88 8.09
CA SER A 31 0.37 13.79 9.14
C SER A 31 -0.25 15.15 9.45
N ALA A 32 0.56 16.23 9.43
CA ALA A 32 0.08 17.60 9.61
C ALA A 32 -0.89 18.00 8.49
N ALA A 33 -0.52 17.76 7.24
CA ALA A 33 -1.36 18.05 6.08
C ALA A 33 -2.67 17.26 6.13
N TRP A 34 -2.59 16.00 6.52
CA TRP A 34 -3.74 15.12 6.64
C TRP A 34 -4.73 15.58 7.71
N GLN A 35 -4.25 15.84 8.95
CA GLN A 35 -5.10 16.31 10.03
C GLN A 35 -5.70 17.70 9.75
N ALA A 36 -4.94 18.59 9.09
CA ALA A 36 -5.45 19.88 8.67
C ALA A 36 -6.57 19.74 7.63
N ASN A 37 -6.43 18.81 6.68
CA ASN A 37 -7.46 18.51 5.70
C ASN A 37 -8.73 17.96 6.37
N GLU A 38 -8.62 17.02 7.32
CA GLU A 38 -9.77 16.51 8.05
C GLU A 38 -10.52 17.60 8.83
N LYS A 39 -9.78 18.53 9.45
CA LYS A 39 -10.40 19.69 10.13
C LYS A 39 -11.10 20.62 9.15
N LEU A 40 -10.50 20.87 7.98
CA LEU A 40 -11.06 21.72 6.94
C LEU A 40 -12.33 21.11 6.36
N ASP A 41 -12.32 19.80 6.04
CA ASP A 41 -13.49 19.09 5.55
C ASP A 41 -14.68 19.24 6.50
N LYS A 42 -14.47 19.07 7.81
CA LYS A 42 -15.53 19.26 8.83
C LYS A 42 -16.10 20.68 8.83
N VAL A 43 -15.25 21.71 8.68
CA VAL A 43 -15.71 23.11 8.63
C VAL A 43 -16.51 23.37 7.35
N ILE A 44 -16.09 22.81 6.24
CA ILE A 44 -16.79 22.92 4.96
C ILE A 44 -18.15 22.23 5.04
N ASP A 45 -18.22 21.03 5.62
CA ASP A 45 -19.48 20.31 5.83
C ASP A 45 -20.51 21.18 6.61
N TYR A 46 -20.06 21.90 7.65
CA TYR A 46 -20.91 22.83 8.38
C TYR A 46 -21.38 24.01 7.51
N LEU A 47 -20.46 24.61 6.76
CA LEU A 47 -20.77 25.76 5.90
C LEU A 47 -21.73 25.39 4.76
N GLU A 48 -21.61 24.20 4.20
CA GLU A 48 -22.49 23.71 3.15
C GLU A 48 -23.90 23.37 3.67
N ILE A 49 -24.03 22.96 4.95
CA ILE A 49 -25.33 22.78 5.58
C ILE A 49 -26.04 24.12 5.79
N GLU A 50 -25.31 25.15 6.23
CA GLU A 50 -25.89 26.48 6.46
C GLU A 50 -26.21 27.23 5.15
N LYS A 51 -25.40 27.00 4.10
CA LYS A 51 -25.49 27.68 2.81
C LYS A 51 -25.24 26.68 1.66
N PRO A 52 -26.24 25.85 1.36
CA PRO A 52 -26.10 24.79 0.35
C PRO A 52 -25.87 25.30 -1.07
N GLU A 53 -26.12 26.60 -1.33
CA GLU A 53 -25.80 27.26 -2.60
C GLU A 53 -24.29 27.48 -2.81
N TYR A 54 -23.46 27.40 -1.77
CA TYR A 54 -22.02 27.57 -1.86
C TYR A 54 -21.33 26.23 -2.12
N ASN A 55 -20.78 26.05 -3.30
CA ASN A 55 -19.90 24.94 -3.62
C ASN A 55 -18.47 25.32 -3.25
N ILE A 56 -18.11 25.11 -1.99
CA ILE A 56 -16.79 25.47 -1.47
C ILE A 56 -15.76 24.45 -1.92
N ARG A 57 -14.82 24.86 -2.74
CA ARG A 57 -13.70 24.04 -3.18
C ARG A 57 -12.39 24.57 -2.61
N TYR A 58 -11.50 23.68 -2.26
CA TYR A 58 -10.17 24.05 -1.81
C TYR A 58 -9.08 23.30 -2.59
N SER A 59 -7.89 23.89 -2.63
CA SER A 59 -6.75 23.28 -3.30
C SER A 59 -6.32 22.01 -2.56
N PRO A 60 -6.07 20.90 -3.28
CA PRO A 60 -5.48 19.70 -2.68
C PRO A 60 -4.02 19.92 -2.25
N VAL A 61 -3.44 21.06 -2.59
CA VAL A 61 -2.05 21.43 -2.25
C VAL A 61 -2.06 22.32 -1.03
N CYS A 62 -1.36 21.92 0.03
CA CYS A 62 -1.17 22.71 1.24
C CYS A 62 0.31 22.94 1.53
N LEU A 63 0.59 24.05 2.22
CA LEU A 63 1.91 24.35 2.76
C LEU A 63 1.91 24.00 4.26
N THR A 64 2.74 23.03 4.64
CA THR A 64 2.96 22.70 6.04
C THR A 64 4.19 23.40 6.56
N GLU A 65 4.06 24.01 7.73
CA GLU A 65 5.13 24.72 8.42
C GLU A 65 5.35 24.12 9.80
N PHE A 66 6.60 23.82 10.11
CA PHE A 66 6.99 23.31 11.41
C PHE A 66 8.01 24.27 12.03
N SER A 67 7.73 24.71 13.26
CA SER A 67 8.61 25.60 14.00
C SER A 67 9.16 24.88 15.25
N ASN A 68 10.47 24.79 15.35
CA ASN A 68 11.16 24.26 16.52
C ASN A 68 12.39 25.12 16.82
N GLY A 69 12.46 25.71 18.03
CA GLY A 69 13.66 26.37 18.53
C GLY A 69 14.21 27.50 17.65
N GLY A 70 13.35 28.24 16.93
CA GLY A 70 13.76 29.36 16.07
C GLY A 70 13.99 29.01 14.59
N PHE A 71 13.97 27.74 14.26
CA PHE A 71 14.04 27.29 12.86
C PHE A 71 12.63 26.98 12.34
N THR A 72 12.32 27.49 11.16
CA THR A 72 11.05 27.22 10.47
C THR A 72 11.32 26.42 9.20
N HIS A 73 10.81 25.20 9.18
CA HIS A 73 10.85 24.35 8.00
C HIS A 73 9.51 24.33 7.32
N ARG A 74 9.51 24.35 5.97
CA ARG A 74 8.31 24.39 5.15
C ARG A 74 8.34 23.30 4.08
N GLN A 75 7.22 22.62 3.91
CA GLN A 75 7.04 21.63 2.87
C GLN A 75 5.67 21.74 2.21
N THR A 76 5.63 21.66 0.89
CA THR A 76 4.40 21.61 0.12
C THR A 76 3.94 20.16 -0.03
N ILE A 77 2.72 19.88 0.43
CA ILE A 77 2.11 18.54 0.39
C ILE A 77 0.88 18.58 -0.52
N ASN A 78 0.80 17.64 -1.44
CA ASN A 78 -0.39 17.43 -2.27
C ASN A 78 -1.22 16.28 -1.70
N ILE A 79 -2.29 16.63 -0.98
CA ILE A 79 -3.19 15.65 -0.34
C ILE A 79 -3.96 14.83 -1.38
N GLY A 80 -4.29 15.42 -2.53
CA GLY A 80 -4.91 14.71 -3.64
C GLY A 80 -4.04 13.56 -4.14
N ARG A 81 -2.72 13.75 -4.24
CA ARG A 81 -1.77 12.68 -4.57
C ARG A 81 -1.66 11.64 -3.48
N LEU A 82 -1.69 12.04 -2.19
CA LEU A 82 -1.71 11.09 -1.08
C LEU A 82 -2.96 10.22 -1.11
N LYS A 83 -4.14 10.82 -1.31
CA LYS A 83 -5.41 10.09 -1.47
C LYS A 83 -5.37 9.12 -2.67
N GLN A 84 -4.76 9.51 -3.78
CA GLN A 84 -4.57 8.65 -4.95
C GLN A 84 -3.54 7.55 -4.71
N PHE A 85 -2.44 7.85 -4.02
CA PHE A 85 -1.38 6.89 -3.72
C PHE A 85 -1.89 5.71 -2.88
N ILE A 86 -2.78 5.97 -1.93
CA ILE A 86 -3.38 4.94 -1.07
C ILE A 86 -4.22 3.94 -1.88
N THR A 87 -4.78 4.35 -3.03
CA THR A 87 -5.71 3.51 -3.81
C THR A 87 -5.30 3.27 -5.26
N SER A 88 -4.32 4.00 -5.76
CA SER A 88 -3.79 3.82 -7.12
C SER A 88 -2.39 3.25 -7.08
N LYS A 89 -2.28 1.93 -7.10
CA LYS A 89 -1.08 1.35 -7.72
C LYS A 89 -1.13 1.78 -9.19
N ASN A 90 -0.09 2.48 -9.66
CA ASN A 90 0.05 2.85 -11.08
C ASN A 90 0.05 1.59 -11.94
N TYR A 91 -1.10 1.23 -12.42
CA TYR A 91 -1.24 0.20 -13.42
C TYR A 91 -1.18 0.88 -14.79
N SER A 92 -0.09 0.71 -15.50
CA SER A 92 -0.03 0.85 -16.97
C SER A 92 -0.82 -0.31 -17.64
N ILE A 93 -2.11 -0.44 -17.30
CA ILE A 93 -2.90 -1.68 -17.45
C ILE A 93 -3.70 -1.73 -18.75
N LEU A 94 -3.74 -0.66 -19.52
CA LEU A 94 -4.65 -0.66 -20.65
C LEU A 94 -4.15 -1.44 -21.87
N GLU A 95 -2.89 -1.84 -21.89
CA GLU A 95 -2.34 -2.52 -23.09
C GLU A 95 -2.44 -4.05 -23.05
N ASN A 96 -2.50 -4.68 -21.87
CA ASN A 96 -2.68 -6.15 -21.78
C ASN A 96 -3.46 -6.53 -20.54
N ILE A 97 -4.68 -7.00 -20.70
CA ILE A 97 -5.42 -7.64 -19.60
C ILE A 97 -4.62 -8.88 -19.18
N PRO A 98 -4.13 -8.96 -17.92
CA PRO A 98 -3.38 -10.10 -17.44
C PRO A 98 -4.12 -11.41 -17.68
N ASN A 99 -3.42 -12.46 -18.06
CA ASN A 99 -4.02 -13.76 -18.27
C ASN A 99 -4.73 -14.28 -17.02
N GLU A 100 -4.21 -13.94 -15.82
CA GLU A 100 -4.83 -14.25 -14.54
C GLU A 100 -6.24 -13.67 -14.42
N SER A 101 -6.47 -12.42 -14.87
CA SER A 101 -7.80 -11.81 -14.85
C SER A 101 -8.78 -12.52 -15.80
N LYS A 102 -8.30 -13.00 -16.94
CA LYS A 102 -9.12 -13.79 -17.88
C LYS A 102 -9.47 -15.17 -17.31
N VAL A 103 -8.51 -15.80 -16.62
CA VAL A 103 -8.73 -17.09 -15.94
C VAL A 103 -9.73 -16.90 -14.81
N LEU A 104 -9.54 -15.90 -13.94
CA LEU A 104 -10.46 -15.59 -12.84
C LEU A 104 -11.89 -15.39 -13.32
N LEU A 105 -12.09 -14.60 -14.39
CA LEU A 105 -13.40 -14.36 -14.97
C LEU A 105 -14.04 -15.67 -15.50
N ARG A 106 -13.26 -16.47 -16.21
CA ARG A 106 -13.72 -17.75 -16.76
C ARG A 106 -14.13 -18.73 -15.65
N GLU A 107 -13.30 -18.86 -14.62
CA GLU A 107 -13.58 -19.75 -13.50
C GLU A 107 -14.77 -19.25 -12.66
N SER A 108 -14.93 -17.94 -12.46
CA SER A 108 -16.10 -17.39 -11.76
C SER A 108 -17.42 -17.68 -12.48
N ILE A 109 -17.42 -17.65 -13.82
CA ILE A 109 -18.60 -18.03 -14.63
C ILE A 109 -18.93 -19.51 -14.47
N LYS A 110 -17.92 -20.39 -14.53
CA LYS A 110 -18.10 -21.85 -14.38
C LYS A 110 -18.63 -22.23 -12.99
N LEU A 111 -18.24 -21.50 -11.96
CA LEU A 111 -18.63 -21.78 -10.57
C LEU A 111 -19.94 -21.10 -10.15
N ASP A 112 -20.65 -20.47 -11.09
CA ASP A 112 -21.84 -19.65 -10.80
C ASP A 112 -21.60 -18.56 -9.74
N ARG A 113 -20.37 -18.01 -9.74
CA ARG A 113 -19.93 -16.96 -8.81
C ARG A 113 -19.75 -15.61 -9.48
N TYR A 114 -20.23 -15.48 -10.70
CA TYR A 114 -20.07 -14.26 -11.50
C TYR A 114 -20.69 -13.04 -10.82
N ASP A 115 -21.88 -13.19 -10.23
CA ASP A 115 -22.57 -12.10 -9.53
C ASP A 115 -21.81 -11.64 -8.29
N VAL A 116 -21.26 -12.57 -7.52
CA VAL A 116 -20.43 -12.30 -6.34
C VAL A 116 -19.18 -11.50 -6.73
N LEU A 117 -18.49 -11.96 -7.77
CA LEU A 117 -17.30 -11.27 -8.28
C LEU A 117 -17.65 -9.87 -8.81
N THR A 118 -18.73 -9.74 -9.58
CA THR A 118 -19.17 -8.47 -10.16
C THR A 118 -19.53 -7.46 -9.06
N ARG A 119 -20.26 -7.88 -8.03
CA ARG A 119 -20.58 -7.04 -6.86
C ARG A 119 -19.31 -6.59 -6.14
N SER A 120 -18.40 -7.51 -5.85
CA SER A 120 -17.12 -7.20 -5.20
C SER A 120 -16.30 -6.19 -6.00
N LEU A 121 -16.11 -6.40 -7.30
CA LEU A 121 -15.39 -5.48 -8.18
C LEU A 121 -16.05 -4.10 -8.27
N ARG A 122 -17.38 -4.04 -8.25
CA ARG A 122 -18.11 -2.77 -8.20
C ARG A 122 -17.80 -1.97 -6.94
N TYR A 123 -17.82 -2.62 -5.76
CA TYR A 123 -17.48 -1.95 -4.50
C TYR A 123 -16.01 -1.52 -4.44
N LEU A 124 -15.08 -2.32 -4.98
CA LEU A 124 -13.69 -1.92 -5.13
C LEU A 124 -13.54 -0.67 -6.01
N ARG A 125 -14.29 -0.59 -7.11
CA ARG A 125 -14.29 0.61 -7.97
C ARG A 125 -14.82 1.82 -7.23
N VAL A 126 -15.97 1.72 -6.55
CA VAL A 126 -16.54 2.81 -5.74
C VAL A 126 -15.56 3.27 -4.66
N ALA A 127 -14.92 2.32 -3.97
CA ALA A 127 -13.88 2.65 -2.98
C ALA A 127 -12.72 3.41 -3.62
N LYS A 128 -12.29 3.01 -4.81
CA LYS A 128 -11.18 3.65 -5.54
C LYS A 128 -11.51 5.08 -5.95
N GLU A 129 -12.75 5.32 -6.37
CA GLU A 129 -13.24 6.62 -6.83
C GLU A 129 -13.57 7.58 -5.66
N SER A 130 -13.85 7.04 -4.48
CA SER A 130 -14.18 7.86 -3.30
C SER A 130 -13.03 8.78 -2.89
N THR A 131 -13.36 9.97 -2.40
CA THR A 131 -12.40 10.91 -1.80
C THR A 131 -12.26 10.73 -0.29
N SER A 132 -13.24 10.10 0.37
CA SER A 132 -13.25 9.84 1.81
C SER A 132 -12.56 8.52 2.16
N LEU A 133 -11.71 8.51 3.19
CA LEU A 133 -11.07 7.28 3.68
C LEU A 133 -12.08 6.30 4.28
N GLU A 134 -13.11 6.82 4.92
CA GLU A 134 -14.20 6.05 5.49
C GLU A 134 -14.92 5.26 4.41
N GLN A 135 -15.32 5.94 3.34
CA GLN A 135 -15.99 5.30 2.21
C GLN A 135 -15.08 4.31 1.48
N LYS A 136 -13.77 4.63 1.36
CA LYS A 136 -12.79 3.69 0.83
C LYS A 136 -12.72 2.42 1.66
N LEU A 137 -12.58 2.57 2.99
CA LEU A 137 -12.51 1.44 3.91
C LEU A 137 -13.80 0.61 3.86
N LEU A 138 -14.96 1.26 3.91
CA LEU A 138 -16.25 0.57 3.80
C LEU A 138 -16.39 -0.15 2.47
N GLY A 139 -16.08 0.48 1.36
CA GLY A 139 -16.20 -0.11 0.04
C GLY A 139 -15.31 -1.34 -0.15
N VAL A 140 -14.03 -1.27 0.28
CA VAL A 140 -13.13 -2.43 0.23
C VAL A 140 -13.60 -3.53 1.16
N TRP A 141 -14.07 -3.18 2.36
CA TRP A 141 -14.60 -4.18 3.30
C TRP A 141 -15.84 -4.87 2.76
N ILE A 142 -16.81 -4.14 2.19
CA ILE A 142 -18.00 -4.71 1.56
C ILE A 142 -17.61 -5.62 0.37
N ALA A 143 -16.58 -5.24 -0.40
CA ALA A 143 -16.09 -6.08 -1.48
C ALA A 143 -15.59 -7.45 -0.95
N LEU A 144 -14.91 -7.47 0.21
CA LEU A 144 -14.52 -8.71 0.87
C LEU A 144 -15.75 -9.47 1.39
N GLU A 145 -16.69 -8.79 2.05
CA GLU A 145 -17.93 -9.41 2.53
C GLU A 145 -18.69 -10.10 1.39
N CYS A 146 -18.75 -9.51 0.20
CA CYS A 146 -19.36 -10.14 -0.98
C CYS A 146 -18.70 -11.49 -1.32
N ILE A 147 -17.36 -11.56 -1.29
CA ILE A 147 -16.63 -12.80 -1.62
C ILE A 147 -16.92 -13.92 -0.62
N PHE A 148 -17.09 -13.57 0.66
CA PHE A 148 -17.28 -14.52 1.76
C PHE A 148 -18.75 -14.71 2.19
N GLU A 149 -19.72 -14.11 1.48
CA GLU A 149 -21.15 -14.17 1.79
C GLU A 149 -21.70 -15.60 1.93
N SER A 150 -21.16 -16.53 1.16
CA SER A 150 -21.63 -17.93 1.13
C SER A 150 -20.91 -18.86 2.11
N THR A 151 -20.00 -18.32 2.94
CA THR A 151 -19.35 -19.14 3.96
C THR A 151 -20.34 -19.44 5.08
N SER A 152 -20.48 -20.70 5.45
CA SER A 152 -21.32 -21.12 6.58
C SER A 152 -20.77 -20.50 7.86
N GLY A 153 -21.51 -19.56 8.45
CA GLY A 153 -21.15 -18.89 9.69
C GLY A 153 -21.09 -17.37 9.59
N ASN A 154 -20.36 -16.76 10.49
CA ASN A 154 -20.15 -15.31 10.50
C ASN A 154 -19.17 -14.91 9.39
N ILE A 155 -19.53 -13.93 8.57
CA ILE A 155 -18.71 -13.42 7.46
C ILE A 155 -17.28 -13.05 7.91
N ILE A 156 -17.14 -12.44 9.09
CA ILE A 156 -15.81 -12.10 9.63
C ILE A 156 -14.96 -13.36 9.84
N SER A 157 -15.55 -14.46 10.30
CA SER A 157 -14.83 -15.73 10.44
C SER A 157 -14.38 -16.28 9.10
N GLY A 158 -15.19 -16.14 8.05
CA GLY A 158 -14.77 -16.48 6.68
C GLY A 158 -13.55 -15.69 6.24
N ILE A 159 -13.59 -14.37 6.40
CA ILE A 159 -12.50 -13.46 6.04
C ILE A 159 -11.23 -13.81 6.84
N THR A 160 -11.32 -13.93 8.18
CA THR A 160 -10.15 -14.16 9.06
C THR A 160 -9.57 -15.57 8.95
N ASN A 161 -10.34 -16.55 8.52
CA ASN A 161 -9.82 -17.90 8.30
C ASN A 161 -9.05 -18.05 6.98
N HIS A 162 -9.47 -17.34 5.94
CA HIS A 162 -8.92 -17.54 4.59
C HIS A 162 -7.88 -16.48 4.19
N ILE A 163 -8.17 -15.20 4.37
CA ILE A 163 -7.29 -14.11 3.93
C ILE A 163 -5.89 -14.18 4.55
N PRO A 164 -5.72 -14.38 5.89
CA PRO A 164 -4.38 -14.44 6.47
C PRO A 164 -3.53 -15.57 5.91
N THR A 165 -4.12 -16.72 5.64
CA THR A 165 -3.42 -17.87 5.06
C THR A 165 -2.97 -17.58 3.63
N PHE A 166 -3.87 -17.04 2.81
CA PHE A 166 -3.58 -16.67 1.43
C PHE A 166 -2.48 -15.60 1.35
N TYR A 167 -2.65 -14.51 2.10
CA TYR A 167 -1.68 -13.42 2.17
C TYR A 167 -0.30 -13.89 2.66
N SER A 168 -0.27 -14.77 3.66
CA SER A 168 1.00 -15.30 4.18
C SER A 168 1.77 -16.07 3.11
N THR A 169 1.09 -16.89 2.32
CA THR A 169 1.69 -17.61 1.19
C THR A 169 2.25 -16.63 0.15
N GLN A 170 1.43 -15.66 -0.26
CA GLN A 170 1.83 -14.65 -1.23
C GLN A 170 2.99 -13.78 -0.73
N SER A 171 3.00 -13.43 0.57
CA SER A 171 4.07 -12.61 1.15
C SER A 171 5.45 -13.26 1.09
N LEU A 172 5.53 -14.60 1.17
CA LEU A 172 6.77 -15.33 0.99
C LEU A 172 7.30 -15.18 -0.44
N GLU A 173 6.43 -15.35 -1.42
CA GLU A 173 6.79 -15.16 -2.84
C GLU A 173 7.24 -13.72 -3.12
N ILE A 174 6.49 -12.73 -2.63
CA ILE A 174 6.83 -11.31 -2.80
C ILE A 174 8.22 -10.99 -2.24
N ARG A 175 8.59 -11.56 -1.10
CA ARG A 175 9.92 -11.36 -0.50
C ARG A 175 11.04 -11.95 -1.35
N ILE A 176 10.84 -13.14 -1.89
CA ILE A 176 11.81 -13.77 -2.79
C ILE A 176 11.93 -12.94 -4.07
N ARG A 177 10.83 -12.51 -4.64
CA ARG A 177 10.79 -11.63 -5.82
C ARG A 177 11.50 -10.31 -5.55
N TYR A 178 11.19 -9.65 -4.43
CA TYR A 178 11.86 -8.42 -4.03
C TYR A 178 13.38 -8.60 -3.89
N SER A 179 13.84 -9.69 -3.28
CA SER A 179 15.28 -9.95 -3.15
C SER A 179 15.96 -10.14 -4.50
N LYS A 180 15.28 -10.82 -5.43
CA LYS A 180 15.75 -10.98 -6.81
C LYS A 180 15.85 -9.64 -7.55
N ASP A 181 14.80 -8.81 -7.44
CA ASP A 181 14.76 -7.49 -8.08
C ASP A 181 15.81 -6.54 -7.49
N LEU A 182 16.06 -6.64 -6.18
CA LEU A 182 17.12 -5.88 -5.51
C LEU A 182 18.49 -6.26 -6.04
N LEU A 183 18.79 -7.56 -6.19
CA LEU A 183 20.05 -8.03 -6.77
C LEU A 183 20.19 -7.59 -8.24
N GLU A 184 19.13 -7.73 -9.03
CA GLU A 184 19.14 -7.26 -10.40
C GLU A 184 19.45 -5.77 -10.50
N ALA A 185 18.93 -4.95 -9.61
CA ALA A 185 19.16 -3.51 -9.60
C ALA A 185 20.58 -3.13 -9.17
N ARG A 186 21.22 -3.92 -8.29
CA ARG A 186 22.51 -3.59 -7.65
C ARG A 186 23.70 -4.29 -8.28
N LEU A 187 23.50 -5.45 -8.88
CA LEU A 187 24.57 -6.28 -9.46
C LEU A 187 24.51 -6.32 -11.00
N LYS A 188 24.31 -5.18 -11.63
CA LYS A 188 24.42 -5.02 -13.09
C LYS A 188 25.76 -4.41 -13.46
N PRO A 189 26.54 -5.04 -14.36
CA PRO A 189 26.42 -6.42 -14.82
C PRO A 189 26.78 -7.44 -13.73
N ILE A 190 26.34 -8.69 -13.91
CA ILE A 190 26.75 -9.79 -13.02
C ILE A 190 28.24 -10.06 -13.28
N SER A 191 29.04 -10.16 -12.21
CA SER A 191 30.44 -10.52 -12.29
C SER A 191 30.64 -12.01 -12.66
N ASP A 192 31.79 -12.35 -13.21
CA ASP A 192 32.12 -13.74 -13.58
C ASP A 192 32.03 -14.69 -12.38
N SER A 193 32.38 -14.23 -11.18
CA SER A 193 32.28 -14.97 -9.94
C SER A 193 30.84 -15.37 -9.57
N LEU A 194 29.87 -14.54 -9.94
CA LEU A 194 28.46 -14.81 -9.74
C LEU A 194 27.83 -15.58 -10.91
N LEU A 195 28.39 -15.51 -12.12
CA LEU A 195 27.94 -16.33 -13.25
C LEU A 195 28.11 -17.82 -12.97
N GLU A 196 29.14 -18.21 -12.22
CA GLU A 196 29.37 -19.59 -11.80
C GLU A 196 28.23 -20.19 -10.95
N ILE A 197 27.50 -19.34 -10.20
CA ILE A 197 26.39 -19.81 -9.36
C ILE A 197 25.05 -19.74 -10.08
N THR A 198 24.95 -19.05 -11.22
CA THR A 198 23.75 -19.03 -12.03
C THR A 198 23.74 -20.25 -12.96
N ALA A 199 22.91 -21.23 -12.69
CA ALA A 199 22.72 -22.36 -13.59
C ALA A 199 22.40 -21.88 -15.00
N ASN A 200 23.08 -22.40 -16.02
CA ASN A 200 22.94 -22.05 -17.43
C ASN A 200 23.54 -20.70 -17.85
N GLN A 201 24.54 -20.15 -17.16
CA GLN A 201 25.26 -18.93 -17.55
C GLN A 201 24.34 -17.72 -17.85
N LYS A 202 23.20 -17.63 -17.20
CA LYS A 202 22.32 -16.49 -17.33
C LYS A 202 23.01 -15.23 -16.78
N SER A 203 23.21 -14.25 -17.63
CA SER A 203 23.96 -13.03 -17.33
C SER A 203 23.21 -12.01 -16.50
N LYS A 204 21.94 -12.29 -16.14
CA LYS A 204 21.07 -11.39 -15.36
C LYS A 204 20.22 -12.17 -14.39
N PHE A 205 20.08 -11.66 -13.17
CA PHE A 205 19.15 -12.22 -12.19
C PHE A 205 17.69 -12.19 -12.68
N ARG A 206 17.35 -11.19 -13.50
CA ARG A 206 16.02 -11.06 -14.10
C ARG A 206 15.62 -12.29 -14.94
N ASP A 207 16.56 -12.91 -15.61
CA ASP A 207 16.30 -14.02 -16.53
C ASP A 207 16.11 -15.37 -15.80
N LEU A 208 16.38 -15.41 -14.47
CA LEU A 208 16.11 -16.56 -13.64
C LEU A 208 14.62 -16.63 -13.30
N SER A 209 14.03 -17.83 -13.34
CA SER A 209 12.74 -18.06 -12.69
C SER A 209 12.87 -17.90 -11.17
N LEU A 210 11.76 -17.68 -10.45
CA LEU A 210 11.80 -17.59 -8.98
C LEU A 210 12.33 -18.85 -8.33
N LYS A 211 12.05 -20.01 -8.91
CA LYS A 211 12.55 -21.30 -8.43
C LYS A 211 14.07 -21.39 -8.59
N GLU A 212 14.61 -21.10 -9.78
CA GLU A 212 16.05 -21.10 -10.01
C GLU A 212 16.76 -20.13 -9.08
N TYR A 213 16.21 -18.93 -8.93
CA TYR A 213 16.75 -17.94 -7.99
C TYR A 213 16.74 -18.44 -6.55
N PHE A 214 15.62 -19.00 -6.09
CA PHE A 214 15.51 -19.56 -4.75
C PHE A 214 16.50 -20.71 -4.53
N ASP A 215 16.69 -21.58 -5.52
CA ASP A 215 17.65 -22.68 -5.48
C ASP A 215 19.10 -22.19 -5.33
N ILE A 216 19.43 -21.02 -5.89
CA ILE A 216 20.73 -20.38 -5.71
C ILE A 216 20.88 -19.85 -4.27
N VAL A 217 19.91 -19.03 -3.82
CA VAL A 217 20.04 -18.31 -2.55
C VAL A 217 19.77 -19.15 -1.30
N LYS A 218 19.18 -20.34 -1.42
CA LYS A 218 19.07 -21.29 -0.30
C LYS A 218 20.44 -21.83 0.12
N ILE A 219 21.44 -21.84 -0.76
CA ILE A 219 22.78 -22.33 -0.51
C ILE A 219 23.60 -21.22 0.16
N GLU A 220 24.08 -21.46 1.37
CA GLU A 220 24.81 -20.48 2.17
C GLU A 220 26.07 -19.95 1.46
N LYS A 221 26.85 -20.82 0.86
CA LYS A 221 28.06 -20.44 0.09
C LYS A 221 27.74 -19.44 -1.02
N ASN A 222 26.60 -19.59 -1.71
CA ASN A 222 26.19 -18.68 -2.76
C ASN A 222 25.79 -17.31 -2.20
N ARG A 223 25.12 -17.31 -1.04
CA ARG A 223 24.78 -16.05 -0.34
C ARG A 223 26.03 -15.25 0.04
N HIS A 224 27.06 -15.91 0.54
CA HIS A 224 28.34 -15.25 0.86
C HIS A 224 28.95 -14.62 -0.39
N LYS A 225 29.04 -15.33 -1.51
CA LYS A 225 29.54 -14.75 -2.77
C LYS A 225 28.74 -13.49 -3.19
N ILE A 226 27.41 -13.52 -3.06
CA ILE A 226 26.53 -12.38 -3.35
C ILE A 226 26.82 -11.21 -2.40
N PHE A 227 27.01 -11.47 -1.11
CA PHE A 227 27.30 -10.44 -0.12
C PHE A 227 28.67 -9.81 -0.34
N ASP A 228 29.67 -10.63 -0.60
CA ASP A 228 31.03 -10.14 -0.88
C ASP A 228 31.06 -9.20 -2.11
N GLU A 229 30.30 -9.53 -3.14
CA GLU A 229 30.18 -8.70 -4.34
C GLU A 229 29.45 -7.38 -4.05
N LEU A 230 28.39 -7.40 -3.22
CA LEU A 230 27.67 -6.18 -2.80
C LEU A 230 28.54 -5.29 -1.91
N VAL A 231 29.31 -5.88 -0.98
CA VAL A 231 30.24 -5.16 -0.11
C VAL A 231 31.33 -4.52 -0.95
N SER A 232 31.91 -5.24 -1.95
CA SER A 232 32.93 -4.69 -2.84
C SER A 232 32.44 -3.46 -3.64
N LYS A 233 31.12 -3.37 -3.86
CA LYS A 233 30.46 -2.21 -4.49
C LYS A 233 30.03 -1.13 -3.49
N GLY A 234 30.28 -1.31 -2.20
CA GLY A 234 29.89 -0.36 -1.15
C GLY A 234 28.40 -0.33 -0.84
N ASP A 235 27.64 -1.39 -1.17
CA ASP A 235 26.19 -1.45 -0.92
C ASP A 235 25.84 -2.30 0.31
N GLU A 236 26.32 -1.87 1.47
CA GLU A 236 26.07 -2.52 2.77
C GLU A 236 24.59 -2.54 3.13
N PHE A 237 23.84 -1.54 2.66
CA PHE A 237 22.40 -1.49 2.89
C PHE A 237 21.64 -2.63 2.19
N ALA A 238 22.01 -2.95 0.94
CA ALA A 238 21.46 -4.11 0.24
C ALA A 238 21.81 -5.41 0.95
N VAL A 239 23.06 -5.55 1.43
CA VAL A 239 23.49 -6.72 2.21
C VAL A 239 22.63 -6.88 3.47
N PHE A 240 22.47 -5.82 4.26
CA PHE A 240 21.63 -5.86 5.47
C PHE A 240 20.19 -6.32 5.18
N ARG A 241 19.57 -5.78 4.11
CA ARG A 241 18.23 -6.17 3.69
C ARG A 241 18.15 -7.63 3.27
N LEU A 242 19.11 -8.09 2.49
CA LEU A 242 19.14 -9.48 2.00
C LEU A 242 19.39 -10.48 3.13
N ILE A 243 20.26 -10.16 4.10
CA ILE A 243 20.45 -10.99 5.29
C ILE A 243 19.10 -11.23 5.98
N LYS A 244 18.32 -10.15 6.25
CA LYS A 244 17.01 -10.25 6.89
C LYS A 244 16.01 -11.11 6.11
N ILE A 245 16.07 -11.07 4.78
CA ILE A 245 15.21 -11.90 3.94
C ILE A 245 15.69 -13.35 3.99
N PHE A 246 16.97 -13.60 3.74
CA PHE A 246 17.50 -14.96 3.65
C PHE A 246 17.50 -15.73 4.98
N GLU A 247 17.64 -15.02 6.11
CA GLU A 247 17.45 -15.61 7.43
C GLU A 247 16.06 -16.26 7.58
N SER A 248 15.03 -15.65 7.00
CA SER A 248 13.66 -16.17 7.07
C SER A 248 13.41 -17.38 6.17
N PHE A 249 14.33 -17.68 5.23
CA PHE A 249 14.23 -18.81 4.29
C PHE A 249 15.29 -19.89 4.53
N GLY A 250 16.10 -19.77 5.57
CA GLY A 250 17.25 -20.65 5.81
C GLY A 250 16.89 -22.11 6.16
N THR A 251 15.71 -22.34 6.73
CA THR A 251 15.21 -23.69 7.05
C THR A 251 13.71 -23.75 6.92
N SER A 252 13.15 -24.98 6.72
CA SER A 252 11.69 -25.18 6.66
C SER A 252 11.00 -24.67 7.93
N LYS A 253 11.63 -24.80 9.10
CA LYS A 253 11.11 -24.25 10.36
C LYS A 253 10.98 -22.73 10.29
N LYS A 254 12.03 -22.03 9.87
CA LYS A 254 12.01 -20.55 9.74
C LYS A 254 10.97 -20.05 8.75
N ILE A 255 10.78 -20.77 7.64
CA ILE A 255 9.72 -20.47 6.67
C ILE A 255 8.36 -20.62 7.33
N ASN A 256 8.13 -21.71 8.07
CA ASN A 256 6.86 -21.94 8.75
C ASN A 256 6.61 -20.92 9.88
N ASP A 257 7.63 -20.59 10.67
CA ASP A 257 7.53 -19.57 11.71
C ASP A 257 7.15 -18.22 11.08
N ARG A 258 7.82 -17.82 10.00
CA ARG A 258 7.53 -16.60 9.28
C ARG A 258 6.12 -16.58 8.70
N PHE A 259 5.67 -17.69 8.13
CA PHE A 259 4.31 -17.87 7.64
C PHE A 259 3.28 -17.63 8.75
N ASN A 260 3.47 -18.29 9.90
CA ASN A 260 2.57 -18.20 11.05
C ASN A 260 2.56 -16.79 11.67
N ASP A 261 3.71 -16.12 11.76
CA ASP A 261 3.80 -14.76 12.25
C ASP A 261 3.05 -13.79 11.33
N THR A 262 3.27 -13.90 10.01
CA THR A 262 2.55 -13.10 9.03
C THR A 262 1.04 -13.33 9.11
N LYS A 263 0.62 -14.59 9.28
CA LYS A 263 -0.79 -14.96 9.43
C LYS A 263 -1.43 -14.27 10.63
N LYS A 264 -0.78 -14.31 11.81
CA LYS A 264 -1.24 -13.66 13.03
C LYS A 264 -1.31 -12.14 12.88
N ASP A 265 -0.30 -11.53 12.24
CA ASP A 265 -0.26 -10.10 12.00
C ASP A 265 -1.43 -9.65 11.11
N VAL A 266 -1.68 -10.36 10.01
CA VAL A 266 -2.80 -10.06 9.10
C VAL A 266 -4.14 -10.27 9.80
N GLU A 267 -4.31 -11.33 10.56
CA GLU A 267 -5.52 -11.58 11.35
C GLU A 267 -5.79 -10.42 12.33
N SER A 268 -4.77 -9.99 13.06
CA SER A 268 -4.87 -8.85 13.99
C SER A 268 -5.24 -7.56 13.27
N GLN A 269 -4.71 -7.32 12.08
CA GLN A 269 -5.04 -6.16 11.27
C GLN A 269 -6.49 -6.22 10.77
N LEU A 270 -6.96 -7.37 10.30
CA LEU A 270 -8.35 -7.55 9.87
C LEU A 270 -9.33 -7.28 11.01
N TYR A 271 -9.05 -7.75 12.23
CA TYR A 271 -9.87 -7.41 13.39
C TYR A 271 -9.87 -5.92 13.74
N ARG A 272 -8.74 -5.23 13.60
CA ARG A 272 -8.68 -3.77 13.76
C ARG A 272 -9.55 -3.06 12.74
N ILE A 273 -9.44 -3.45 11.47
CA ILE A 273 -10.22 -2.90 10.36
C ILE A 273 -11.71 -3.13 10.61
N TYR A 274 -12.09 -4.34 10.99
CA TYR A 274 -13.48 -4.68 11.35
C TYR A 274 -14.03 -3.81 12.47
N LYS A 275 -13.25 -3.57 13.53
CA LYS A 275 -13.65 -2.66 14.62
C LYS A 275 -13.86 -1.23 14.14
N VAL A 276 -12.99 -0.74 13.26
CA VAL A 276 -13.12 0.60 12.67
C VAL A 276 -14.35 0.67 11.77
N ARG A 277 -14.54 -0.32 10.89
CA ARG A 277 -15.73 -0.44 10.04
C ARG A 277 -17.02 -0.38 10.86
N ASN A 278 -17.08 -1.14 11.95
CA ASN A 278 -18.27 -1.15 12.83
C ASN A 278 -18.51 0.21 13.51
N LYS A 279 -17.44 0.93 13.88
CA LYS A 279 -17.58 2.30 14.41
C LYS A 279 -18.14 3.25 13.37
N ILE A 280 -17.67 3.17 12.12
CA ILE A 280 -18.17 3.99 11.02
C ILE A 280 -19.65 3.69 10.79
N THR A 281 -20.00 2.41 10.63
CA THR A 281 -21.35 1.99 10.27
C THR A 281 -22.39 2.25 11.36
N HIS A 282 -22.05 2.00 12.63
CA HIS A 282 -23.01 2.04 13.73
C HIS A 282 -22.97 3.32 14.56
N ARG A 283 -21.89 4.10 14.46
CA ARG A 283 -21.70 5.31 15.27
C ARG A 283 -21.45 6.56 14.44
N ALA A 284 -21.56 6.48 13.12
CA ALA A 284 -21.20 7.56 12.19
C ALA A 284 -19.83 8.19 12.55
N TYR A 285 -18.86 7.33 12.87
CA TYR A 285 -17.53 7.78 13.31
C TYR A 285 -16.70 8.20 12.11
N TYR A 286 -16.44 9.50 12.00
CA TYR A 286 -15.62 10.12 10.96
C TYR A 286 -14.39 10.75 11.62
N GLY A 287 -13.34 10.01 11.80
CA GLY A 287 -12.12 10.61 12.33
C GLY A 287 -11.04 9.60 12.70
N ASN A 288 -9.77 10.05 12.60
CA ASN A 288 -8.59 9.28 12.95
C ASN A 288 -8.43 7.93 12.22
N ILE A 289 -9.03 7.79 11.03
CA ILE A 289 -8.74 6.65 10.16
C ILE A 289 -7.36 6.90 9.55
N ARG A 290 -6.41 6.04 9.89
CA ARG A 290 -5.08 6.13 9.33
C ARG A 290 -5.09 5.64 7.88
N PRO A 291 -4.53 6.41 6.93
CA PRO A 291 -4.43 6.00 5.53
C PRO A 291 -3.84 4.60 5.34
N GLN A 292 -2.84 4.25 6.15
CA GLN A 292 -2.20 2.94 6.13
C GLN A 292 -3.17 1.78 6.39
N LEU A 293 -4.23 2.03 7.18
CA LEU A 293 -5.23 1.00 7.46
C LEU A 293 -6.04 0.66 6.20
N VAL A 294 -6.35 1.66 5.38
CA VAL A 294 -7.05 1.50 4.11
C VAL A 294 -6.13 0.84 3.08
N ASP A 295 -4.86 1.25 3.04
CA ASP A 295 -3.85 0.69 2.13
C ASP A 295 -3.60 -0.80 2.42
N HIS A 296 -3.48 -1.17 3.70
CA HIS A 296 -3.35 -2.58 4.10
C HIS A 296 -4.56 -3.44 3.72
N LEU A 297 -5.76 -2.87 3.72
CA LEU A 297 -6.95 -3.61 3.31
C LEU A 297 -7.04 -3.73 1.78
N TYR A 298 -6.50 -2.77 1.06
CA TYR A 298 -6.52 -2.74 -0.40
C TYR A 298 -5.42 -3.60 -1.03
N SER A 299 -4.28 -3.78 -0.36
CA SER A 299 -3.12 -4.57 -0.81
C SER A 299 -3.36 -6.07 -0.70
#